data_a6d410c48e49862a6d5fbe9a4fee628a
#
_entry.id   a6d410c48e49862a6d5fbe9a4fee628a
#
_cell.length_a   1.000
_cell.length_b   1.000
_cell.length_c   1.000
_cell.angle_alpha   90.00
_cell.angle_beta   90.00
_cell.angle_gamma   90.00
#
_symmetry.space_group_name_H-M   'P 1'
#
loop_
_entity.id
_entity.type
_entity.pdbx_description
1 polymer ?
#
loop_
_entity_poly.entity_id
_entity_poly.type
_entity_poly.pdbx_seq_one_letter_code
_entity_poly.pdbx_strand_id
1 'polypeptide(L)'
;LSHLCDAILSHDRKIRIRADDTVMDFYKNEPYMIRRSRGYAPLPFMTSMDWKGQVLAVGGELKNTFCIGVDSRFYPSPYVGDLEDLRTVKALQETIHRFQTLLEVEPQVVVCDLHPKYNSTVVAESLGYPMLQVQHHYAHVLSCMTENDCQEPVIGVSFDGTGYGTDGTIWGGEILLADYQDFTRFGSITPFLQIGGDASAKEGWRIAVSMIYGFTKDREKAWEIIEKLGLCSEQESKVQFTMADRKINAVMSTSAGRLFDAVSAILGIRRQSSFEGEASTALQFAAEAFEQKQTSDLSERHNIRQELIFESEEHCILNTEALVQQIVEAKLQGADRGALAYLFHRTLAEQIVAACKAAREHSGRAKVALSGGVFQNRLLLRLTEEGLEQET
;
A
#
# COMPACT_ATOMS: atom_id res chain seq x y z
N LEU A 1 -4.50 -1.74 -29.56
CA LEU A 1 -5.85 -1.08 -29.55
C LEU A 1 -6.63 -1.37 -30.83
N SER A 2 -5.98 -1.49 -32.01
CA SER A 2 -6.65 -1.69 -33.29
C SER A 2 -7.56 -2.94 -33.35
N HIS A 3 -7.37 -3.92 -32.48
CA HIS A 3 -8.21 -5.11 -32.35
C HIS A 3 -9.40 -4.94 -31.38
N LEU A 4 -9.50 -3.78 -30.72
CA LEU A 4 -10.54 -3.48 -29.72
C LEU A 4 -11.57 -2.46 -30.22
N CYS A 5 -11.34 -1.85 -31.40
CA CYS A 5 -12.21 -0.81 -31.94
C CYS A 5 -12.25 -0.86 -33.47
N ASP A 6 -13.37 -0.41 -34.05
CA ASP A 6 -13.59 -0.39 -35.50
C ASP A 6 -12.88 0.79 -36.17
N ALA A 7 -12.64 1.86 -35.44
CA ALA A 7 -11.95 3.07 -35.93
C ALA A 7 -11.19 3.78 -34.84
N ILE A 8 -10.10 4.43 -35.21
CA ILE A 8 -9.25 5.26 -34.31
C ILE A 8 -9.14 6.65 -34.91
N LEU A 9 -9.60 7.67 -34.15
CA LEU A 9 -9.30 9.05 -34.47
C LEU A 9 -7.95 9.42 -33.88
N SER A 10 -7.00 9.78 -34.74
CA SER A 10 -5.64 10.13 -34.32
C SER A 10 -5.17 11.43 -35.00
N HIS A 11 -4.00 11.92 -34.63
CA HIS A 11 -3.34 13.08 -35.26
C HIS A 11 -1.85 12.79 -35.43
N ASP A 12 -1.20 13.54 -36.30
CA ASP A 12 0.21 13.44 -36.66
C ASP A 12 1.13 14.37 -35.85
N ARG A 13 0.57 15.19 -34.95
CA ARG A 13 1.36 16.05 -34.07
C ARG A 13 2.18 15.23 -33.09
N LYS A 14 3.48 15.58 -32.95
CA LYS A 14 4.34 14.94 -31.97
C LYS A 14 3.86 15.26 -30.54
N ILE A 15 3.53 14.22 -29.77
CA ILE A 15 3.23 14.34 -28.34
C ILE A 15 4.55 14.64 -27.62
N ARG A 16 4.65 15.79 -26.99
CA ARG A 16 5.86 16.25 -26.28
C ARG A 16 5.93 15.74 -24.86
N ILE A 17 4.83 15.80 -24.13
CA ILE A 17 4.66 15.27 -22.78
C ILE A 17 3.46 14.35 -22.83
N ARG A 18 3.66 13.11 -22.43
CA ARG A 18 2.56 12.15 -22.23
C ARG A 18 1.84 12.56 -20.95
N ALA A 19 0.55 12.66 -20.99
CA ALA A 19 -0.28 12.94 -19.83
C ALA A 19 -1.51 12.05 -19.89
N ASP A 20 -1.64 11.22 -18.90
CA ASP A 20 -2.84 10.39 -18.69
C ASP A 20 -3.95 11.24 -18.06
N ASP A 21 -5.17 10.74 -18.01
CA ASP A 21 -6.25 11.45 -17.34
C ASP A 21 -6.09 11.38 -15.82
N THR A 22 -6.45 12.49 -15.17
CA THR A 22 -6.59 12.53 -13.72
C THR A 22 -7.76 11.62 -13.30
N VAL A 23 -7.54 10.82 -12.27
CA VAL A 23 -8.59 10.01 -11.64
C VAL A 23 -8.74 10.47 -10.21
N MET A 24 -9.95 10.84 -9.85
CA MET A 24 -10.28 11.24 -8.48
C MET A 24 -11.63 10.66 -8.06
N ASP A 25 -11.80 10.54 -6.78
CA ASP A 25 -13.05 10.23 -6.10
C ASP A 25 -13.38 11.36 -5.13
N PHE A 26 -14.45 11.21 -4.35
CA PHE A 26 -14.82 12.15 -3.30
C PHE A 26 -14.90 11.44 -1.96
N TYR A 27 -14.25 12.02 -0.96
CA TYR A 27 -14.30 11.55 0.41
C TYR A 27 -14.71 12.72 1.34
N LYS A 28 -15.73 12.52 2.16
CA LYS A 28 -16.31 13.60 3.00
C LYS A 28 -16.65 14.90 2.21
N ASN A 29 -17.08 14.74 0.94
CA ASN A 29 -17.35 15.81 -0.04
C ASN A 29 -16.13 16.61 -0.53
N GLU A 30 -14.90 16.17 -0.18
CA GLU A 30 -13.67 16.74 -0.69
C GLU A 30 -13.08 15.85 -1.81
N PRO A 31 -12.39 16.44 -2.81
CA PRO A 31 -11.72 15.67 -3.84
C PRO A 31 -10.64 14.78 -3.26
N TYR A 32 -10.72 13.48 -3.53
CA TYR A 32 -9.74 12.48 -3.15
C TYR A 32 -8.99 12.00 -4.38
N MET A 33 -7.74 12.42 -4.53
CA MET A 33 -6.94 12.19 -5.73
C MET A 33 -6.36 10.78 -5.75
N ILE A 34 -6.74 9.97 -6.75
CA ILE A 34 -6.19 8.62 -6.97
C ILE A 34 -5.01 8.66 -7.94
N ARG A 35 -5.13 9.45 -9.03
CA ARG A 35 -4.08 9.70 -9.99
C ARG A 35 -4.06 11.18 -10.35
N ARG A 36 -2.96 11.85 -10.06
CA ARG A 36 -2.77 13.26 -10.39
C ARG A 36 -2.05 13.39 -11.74
N SER A 37 -2.71 13.95 -12.74
CA SER A 37 -2.15 14.08 -14.08
C SER A 37 -2.74 15.28 -14.81
N ARG A 38 -3.42 15.09 -15.94
CA ARG A 38 -3.96 16.15 -16.81
C ARG A 38 -4.85 17.13 -16.02
N GLY A 39 -4.59 18.42 -16.18
CA GLY A 39 -5.31 19.50 -15.51
C GLY A 39 -4.74 19.91 -14.14
N TYR A 40 -3.98 19.02 -13.49
CA TYR A 40 -3.34 19.28 -12.20
C TYR A 40 -1.82 19.36 -12.26
N ALA A 41 -1.18 18.53 -13.05
CA ALA A 41 0.23 18.65 -13.31
C ALA A 41 0.47 19.70 -14.44
N PRO A 42 1.48 20.58 -14.33
CA PRO A 42 2.54 20.66 -13.32
C PRO A 42 2.27 21.67 -12.19
N LEU A 43 1.03 21.90 -11.79
CA LEU A 43 0.75 22.83 -10.70
C LEU A 43 1.46 22.39 -9.40
N PRO A 44 2.10 23.29 -8.65
CA PRO A 44 2.82 22.92 -7.45
C PRO A 44 1.89 22.73 -6.24
N PHE A 45 2.35 21.91 -5.29
CA PHE A 45 2.01 22.06 -3.89
C PHE A 45 2.94 23.08 -3.24
N MET A 46 2.42 23.86 -2.31
CA MET A 46 3.18 24.86 -1.57
C MET A 46 3.11 24.56 -0.09
N THR A 47 4.25 24.68 0.59
CA THR A 47 4.31 24.54 2.06
C THR A 47 4.68 25.88 2.70
N SER A 48 4.29 26.05 3.96
CA SER A 48 4.69 27.19 4.77
C SER A 48 6.13 27.07 5.29
N MET A 49 6.77 25.90 5.15
CA MET A 49 8.15 25.66 5.57
C MET A 49 9.14 26.36 4.64
N ASP A 50 10.18 26.95 5.23
CA ASP A 50 11.24 27.66 4.48
C ASP A 50 12.32 26.67 3.98
N TRP A 51 11.92 25.80 3.05
CA TRP A 51 12.86 24.92 2.36
C TRP A 51 13.78 25.72 1.43
N LYS A 52 14.99 25.22 1.22
CA LYS A 52 15.96 25.79 0.31
C LYS A 52 16.51 24.75 -0.63
N GLY A 53 16.78 25.19 -1.87
CA GLY A 53 17.46 24.37 -2.87
C GLY A 53 16.52 23.72 -3.89
N GLN A 54 17.14 22.92 -4.74
CA GLN A 54 16.50 22.27 -5.88
C GLN A 54 16.74 20.76 -5.82
N VAL A 55 15.67 19.98 -5.81
CA VAL A 55 15.70 18.53 -5.61
C VAL A 55 14.85 17.86 -6.68
N LEU A 56 15.32 16.73 -7.20
CA LEU A 56 14.54 15.83 -8.04
C LEU A 56 14.32 14.52 -7.31
N ALA A 57 13.07 14.15 -7.06
CA ALA A 57 12.68 12.82 -6.56
C ALA A 57 12.09 11.99 -7.70
N VAL A 58 12.71 10.85 -8.05
CA VAL A 58 12.34 10.06 -9.24
C VAL A 58 11.18 9.09 -9.03
N GLY A 59 10.70 8.94 -7.79
CA GLY A 59 9.57 8.05 -7.47
C GLY A 59 9.92 6.57 -7.39
N GLY A 60 8.90 5.73 -7.24
CA GLY A 60 9.00 4.27 -7.19
C GLY A 60 8.96 3.60 -8.57
N GLU A 61 8.77 2.27 -8.59
CA GLU A 61 8.78 1.45 -9.81
C GLU A 61 7.40 1.42 -10.48
N LEU A 62 6.35 1.16 -9.71
CA LEU A 62 4.98 1.07 -10.21
C LEU A 62 4.24 2.39 -10.05
N LYS A 63 3.33 2.69 -10.98
CA LYS A 63 2.55 3.95 -11.00
C LYS A 63 3.45 5.18 -10.86
N ASN A 64 4.60 5.14 -11.49
CA ASN A 64 5.64 6.14 -11.32
C ASN A 64 5.14 7.56 -11.57
N THR A 65 5.56 8.45 -10.69
CA THR A 65 5.47 9.90 -10.76
C THR A 65 6.74 10.46 -10.14
N PHE A 66 7.41 11.39 -10.78
CA PHE A 66 8.53 12.10 -10.17
C PHE A 66 8.07 13.45 -9.63
N CYS A 67 8.89 14.07 -8.80
CA CYS A 67 8.63 15.41 -8.27
C CYS A 67 9.89 16.27 -8.33
N ILE A 68 9.74 17.54 -8.74
CA ILE A 68 10.79 18.54 -8.60
C ILE A 68 10.41 19.48 -7.46
N GLY A 69 11.30 19.57 -6.45
CA GLY A 69 11.22 20.55 -5.38
C GLY A 69 12.09 21.77 -5.68
N VAL A 70 11.51 22.94 -5.55
CA VAL A 70 12.22 24.24 -5.69
C VAL A 70 11.83 25.10 -4.49
N ASP A 71 12.73 25.22 -3.54
CA ASP A 71 12.43 25.86 -2.26
C ASP A 71 11.16 25.26 -1.64
N SER A 72 10.18 26.06 -1.27
CA SER A 72 8.91 25.61 -0.66
C SER A 72 7.84 25.16 -1.67
N ARG A 73 8.20 24.90 -2.91
CA ARG A 73 7.29 24.50 -3.99
C ARG A 73 7.65 23.10 -4.50
N PHE A 74 6.67 22.22 -4.54
CA PHE A 74 6.81 20.86 -5.02
C PHE A 74 5.97 20.66 -6.28
N TYR A 75 6.61 20.30 -7.39
CA TYR A 75 6.01 20.10 -8.72
C TYR A 75 5.95 18.61 -9.07
N PRO A 76 4.89 17.88 -8.68
CA PRO A 76 4.71 16.50 -9.11
C PRO A 76 4.49 16.45 -10.63
N SER A 77 5.11 15.46 -11.27
CA SER A 77 4.91 15.21 -12.69
C SER A 77 3.50 14.70 -13.00
N PRO A 78 3.07 14.70 -14.27
CA PRO A 78 2.01 13.82 -14.71
C PRO A 78 2.36 12.38 -14.43
N TYR A 79 1.34 11.52 -14.33
CA TYR A 79 1.52 10.09 -14.23
C TYR A 79 2.38 9.55 -15.38
N VAL A 80 3.47 8.86 -15.05
CA VAL A 80 4.41 8.27 -16.02
C VAL A 80 4.03 6.82 -16.30
N GLY A 81 3.76 6.03 -15.28
CA GLY A 81 3.34 4.63 -15.37
C GLY A 81 4.38 3.64 -14.83
N ASP A 82 4.21 2.37 -15.16
CA ASP A 82 5.04 1.28 -14.64
C ASP A 82 6.37 1.20 -15.39
N LEU A 83 7.46 1.23 -14.65
CA LEU A 83 8.82 1.27 -15.20
C LEU A 83 9.35 -0.13 -15.58
N GLU A 84 8.59 -1.18 -15.40
CA GLU A 84 8.91 -2.51 -15.96
C GLU A 84 9.03 -2.47 -17.50
N ASP A 85 8.35 -1.53 -18.15
CA ASP A 85 8.44 -1.30 -19.60
C ASP A 85 9.52 -0.25 -19.90
N LEU A 86 10.54 -0.63 -20.67
CA LEU A 86 11.62 0.27 -21.08
C LEU A 86 11.15 1.52 -21.83
N ARG A 87 9.97 1.46 -22.47
CA ARG A 87 9.36 2.64 -23.10
C ARG A 87 8.89 3.65 -22.06
N THR A 88 8.44 3.18 -20.90
CA THR A 88 8.05 4.03 -19.77
C THR A 88 9.29 4.61 -19.11
N VAL A 89 10.35 3.82 -18.94
CA VAL A 89 11.66 4.34 -18.45
C VAL A 89 12.16 5.49 -19.33
N LYS A 90 12.13 5.31 -20.65
CA LYS A 90 12.49 6.38 -21.59
C LYS A 90 11.57 7.61 -21.47
N ALA A 91 10.27 7.39 -21.27
CA ALA A 91 9.31 8.46 -21.06
C ALA A 91 9.60 9.24 -19.76
N LEU A 92 9.99 8.54 -18.68
CA LEU A 92 10.44 9.15 -17.43
C LEU A 92 11.63 10.09 -17.68
N GLN A 93 12.70 9.59 -18.30
CA GLN A 93 13.90 10.38 -18.60
C GLN A 93 13.60 11.62 -19.46
N GLU A 94 12.82 11.44 -20.54
CA GLU A 94 12.41 12.52 -21.42
C GLU A 94 11.56 13.56 -20.69
N THR A 95 10.68 13.13 -19.78
CA THR A 95 9.79 14.04 -19.04
C THR A 95 10.54 14.80 -17.95
N ILE A 96 11.46 14.15 -17.24
CA ILE A 96 12.36 14.81 -16.28
C ILE A 96 13.12 15.96 -16.97
N HIS A 97 13.78 15.66 -18.09
CA HIS A 97 14.54 16.68 -18.82
C HIS A 97 13.68 17.87 -19.26
N ARG A 98 12.44 17.63 -19.67
CA ARG A 98 11.50 18.68 -20.06
C ARG A 98 11.02 19.51 -18.89
N PHE A 99 10.77 18.87 -17.74
CA PHE A 99 10.40 19.59 -16.53
C PHE A 99 11.54 20.47 -16.01
N GLN A 100 12.78 19.96 -16.03
CA GLN A 100 13.96 20.77 -15.73
C GLN A 100 14.04 22.01 -16.62
N THR A 101 13.83 21.83 -17.94
CA THR A 101 13.83 22.96 -18.89
C THR A 101 12.67 23.92 -18.66
N LEU A 102 11.45 23.40 -18.41
CA LEU A 102 10.24 24.20 -18.21
C LEU A 102 10.30 25.05 -16.94
N LEU A 103 10.83 24.46 -15.87
CA LEU A 103 10.92 25.10 -14.55
C LEU A 103 12.24 25.85 -14.35
N GLU A 104 13.16 25.78 -15.32
CA GLU A 104 14.52 26.36 -15.26
C GLU A 104 15.27 25.86 -14.01
N VAL A 105 15.23 24.53 -13.76
CA VAL A 105 15.76 23.88 -12.54
C VAL A 105 16.94 23.00 -12.89
N GLU A 106 18.01 23.12 -12.11
CA GLU A 106 19.16 22.22 -12.09
C GLU A 106 19.26 21.56 -10.70
N PRO A 107 18.82 20.31 -10.53
CA PRO A 107 18.79 19.67 -9.22
C PRO A 107 20.18 19.56 -8.59
N GLN A 108 20.27 19.83 -7.31
CA GLN A 108 21.50 19.68 -6.51
C GLN A 108 21.64 18.25 -5.97
N VAL A 109 20.52 17.55 -5.84
CA VAL A 109 20.44 16.16 -5.35
C VAL A 109 19.28 15.45 -6.04
N VAL A 110 19.46 14.15 -6.28
CA VAL A 110 18.41 13.26 -6.76
C VAL A 110 18.02 12.30 -5.63
N VAL A 111 16.73 12.19 -5.39
CA VAL A 111 16.15 11.28 -4.38
C VAL A 111 15.51 10.09 -5.09
N CYS A 112 15.79 8.88 -4.64
CA CYS A 112 15.19 7.66 -5.15
C CYS A 112 14.76 6.73 -3.99
N ASP A 113 13.99 5.68 -4.36
CA ASP A 113 13.59 4.63 -3.42
C ASP A 113 14.82 3.87 -2.88
N LEU A 114 14.69 3.31 -1.68
CA LEU A 114 15.71 2.46 -1.07
C LEU A 114 15.93 1.14 -1.83
N HIS A 115 14.97 0.74 -2.69
CA HIS A 115 15.05 -0.51 -3.43
C HIS A 115 16.17 -0.50 -4.48
N PRO A 116 17.18 -1.39 -4.38
CA PRO A 116 18.42 -1.26 -5.16
C PRO A 116 18.28 -1.64 -6.65
N LYS A 117 17.15 -2.25 -7.03
CA LYS A 117 16.95 -2.80 -8.38
C LYS A 117 15.79 -2.16 -9.14
N TYR A 118 15.19 -1.10 -8.61
CA TYR A 118 14.16 -0.39 -9.36
C TYR A 118 14.76 0.33 -10.57
N ASN A 119 14.04 0.34 -11.69
CA ASN A 119 14.44 1.11 -12.86
C ASN A 119 14.47 2.62 -12.57
N SER A 120 13.64 3.10 -11.63
CA SER A 120 13.73 4.48 -11.14
C SER A 120 15.06 4.77 -10.46
N THR A 121 15.62 3.83 -9.68
CA THR A 121 16.95 3.94 -9.07
C THR A 121 18.04 3.99 -10.14
N VAL A 122 17.96 3.13 -11.16
CA VAL A 122 18.88 3.16 -12.31
C VAL A 122 18.82 4.50 -13.07
N VAL A 123 17.61 5.05 -13.23
CA VAL A 123 17.46 6.39 -13.83
C VAL A 123 18.13 7.45 -12.95
N ALA A 124 17.92 7.43 -11.62
CA ALA A 124 18.56 8.36 -10.69
C ALA A 124 20.10 8.34 -10.83
N GLU A 125 20.70 7.12 -10.82
CA GLU A 125 22.14 6.94 -11.02
C GLU A 125 22.64 7.52 -12.36
N SER A 126 21.87 7.34 -13.43
CA SER A 126 22.23 7.81 -14.78
C SER A 126 22.25 9.34 -14.92
N LEU A 127 21.60 10.07 -14.02
CA LEU A 127 21.55 11.54 -14.06
C LEU A 127 22.84 12.21 -13.56
N GLY A 128 23.68 11.48 -12.80
CA GLY A 128 24.99 11.97 -12.38
C GLY A 128 24.99 13.00 -11.25
N TYR A 129 23.88 13.25 -10.60
CA TYR A 129 23.78 14.10 -9.41
C TYR A 129 24.12 13.32 -8.12
N PRO A 130 24.51 14.00 -7.02
CA PRO A 130 24.52 13.40 -5.71
C PRO A 130 23.18 12.73 -5.42
N MET A 131 23.19 11.50 -4.88
CA MET A 131 22.00 10.68 -4.72
C MET A 131 21.69 10.43 -3.24
N LEU A 132 20.40 10.53 -2.87
CA LEU A 132 19.87 10.17 -1.57
C LEU A 132 18.80 9.09 -1.73
N GLN A 133 18.94 8.00 -0.99
CA GLN A 133 17.93 6.94 -0.94
C GLN A 133 17.00 7.15 0.25
N VAL A 134 15.69 6.99 0.04
CA VAL A 134 14.65 7.15 1.07
C VAL A 134 13.82 5.88 1.16
N GLN A 135 13.52 5.46 2.39
CA GLN A 135 12.66 4.31 2.63
C GLN A 135 11.22 4.61 2.15
N HIS A 136 10.63 3.66 1.46
CA HIS A 136 9.35 3.80 0.75
C HIS A 136 8.20 4.31 1.64
N HIS A 137 7.96 3.65 2.77
CA HIS A 137 6.85 3.96 3.67
C HIS A 137 7.08 5.27 4.44
N TYR A 138 8.33 5.60 4.71
CA TYR A 138 8.70 6.91 5.23
C TYR A 138 8.41 8.01 4.21
N ALA A 139 8.72 7.79 2.92
CA ALA A 139 8.35 8.74 1.85
C ALA A 139 6.83 8.95 1.75
N HIS A 140 6.02 7.91 1.93
CA HIS A 140 4.56 8.02 2.02
C HIS A 140 4.11 8.93 3.17
N VAL A 141 4.69 8.76 4.36
CA VAL A 141 4.37 9.60 5.53
C VAL A 141 4.77 11.05 5.28
N LEU A 142 5.99 11.29 4.76
CA LEU A 142 6.47 12.63 4.44
C LEU A 142 5.62 13.33 3.37
N SER A 143 5.16 12.60 2.36
CA SER A 143 4.28 13.18 1.33
C SER A 143 2.95 13.63 1.92
N CYS A 144 2.36 12.85 2.82
CA CYS A 144 1.14 13.20 3.54
C CYS A 144 1.36 14.45 4.44
N MET A 145 2.46 14.49 5.19
CA MET A 145 2.83 15.64 6.01
C MET A 145 2.99 16.92 5.16
N THR A 146 3.68 16.79 4.02
CA THR A 146 3.94 17.94 3.13
C THR A 146 2.68 18.45 2.46
N GLU A 147 1.81 17.56 1.97
CA GLU A 147 0.53 17.92 1.34
C GLU A 147 -0.41 18.65 2.30
N ASN A 148 -0.37 18.28 3.59
CA ASN A 148 -1.19 18.88 4.64
C ASN A 148 -0.46 19.99 5.43
N ASP A 149 0.70 20.43 4.97
CA ASP A 149 1.55 21.46 5.63
C ASP A 149 1.77 21.19 7.14
N CYS A 150 1.94 19.90 7.48
CA CYS A 150 2.13 19.43 8.85
C CYS A 150 3.62 19.47 9.20
N GLN A 151 4.02 20.34 10.11
CA GLN A 151 5.42 20.52 10.52
C GLN A 151 5.80 19.68 11.75
N GLU A 152 4.80 19.29 12.54
CA GLU A 152 5.03 18.54 13.77
C GLU A 152 5.33 17.07 13.48
N PRO A 153 6.10 16.39 14.37
CA PRO A 153 6.29 14.96 14.32
C PRO A 153 4.95 14.21 14.38
N VAL A 154 4.83 13.13 13.60
CA VAL A 154 3.60 12.36 13.45
C VAL A 154 3.77 10.88 13.81
N ILE A 155 2.67 10.22 14.07
CA ILE A 155 2.52 8.77 14.00
C ILE A 155 2.09 8.47 12.56
N GLY A 156 2.99 7.91 11.74
CA GLY A 156 2.71 7.55 10.35
C GLY A 156 2.14 6.13 10.28
N VAL A 157 0.93 5.99 9.74
CA VAL A 157 0.36 4.69 9.36
C VAL A 157 0.52 4.57 7.86
N SER A 158 1.50 3.79 7.42
CA SER A 158 1.80 3.61 6.00
C SER A 158 1.42 2.19 5.56
N PHE A 159 0.23 2.07 4.94
CA PHE A 159 -0.32 0.80 4.48
C PHE A 159 -0.31 0.72 2.96
N ASP A 160 0.47 -0.22 2.41
CA ASP A 160 0.71 -0.35 0.99
C ASP A 160 0.87 -1.81 0.52
N GLY A 161 1.04 -1.98 -0.77
CA GLY A 161 1.25 -3.27 -1.42
C GLY A 161 2.66 -3.82 -1.25
N THR A 162 3.67 -2.98 -1.35
CA THR A 162 5.07 -3.39 -1.23
C THR A 162 6.02 -2.20 -1.12
N GLY A 163 7.02 -2.32 -0.29
CA GLY A 163 8.15 -1.42 -0.21
C GLY A 163 9.36 -2.15 0.37
N TYR A 164 10.56 -1.70 0.04
CA TYR A 164 11.80 -2.31 0.51
C TYR A 164 12.07 -1.87 1.94
N GLY A 165 12.09 -2.82 2.88
CA GLY A 165 12.38 -2.59 4.28
C GLY A 165 13.87 -2.34 4.54
N THR A 166 14.18 -1.59 5.57
CA THR A 166 15.58 -1.36 6.02
C THR A 166 16.25 -2.64 6.51
N ASP A 167 15.45 -3.65 6.83
CA ASP A 167 15.86 -5.00 7.27
C ASP A 167 15.96 -6.01 6.10
N GLY A 168 15.71 -5.56 4.86
CA GLY A 168 15.73 -6.39 3.66
C GLY A 168 14.47 -7.25 3.47
N THR A 169 13.44 -7.05 4.28
CA THR A 169 12.12 -7.68 4.13
C THR A 169 11.17 -6.81 3.29
N ILE A 170 10.00 -7.35 2.94
CA ILE A 170 8.95 -6.56 2.29
C ILE A 170 8.10 -5.91 3.36
N TRP A 171 8.08 -4.57 3.37
CA TRP A 171 7.19 -3.78 4.21
C TRP A 171 5.91 -3.41 3.47
N GLY A 172 4.84 -3.05 4.23
CA GLY A 172 3.59 -2.60 3.63
C GLY A 172 2.43 -2.42 4.63
N GLY A 173 2.65 -2.63 5.92
CA GLY A 173 1.65 -2.40 6.96
C GLY A 173 2.32 -1.86 8.21
N GLU A 174 2.82 -0.61 8.13
CA GLU A 174 3.79 -0.06 9.08
C GLU A 174 3.21 1.05 9.94
N ILE A 175 3.61 1.07 11.20
CA ILE A 175 3.41 2.19 12.12
C ILE A 175 4.77 2.83 12.37
N LEU A 176 4.94 4.07 11.93
CA LEU A 176 6.20 4.80 12.00
C LEU A 176 6.07 6.00 12.95
N LEU A 177 7.06 6.23 13.80
CA LEU A 177 7.24 7.50 14.47
C LEU A 177 8.14 8.36 13.59
N ALA A 178 7.59 9.36 12.90
CA ALA A 178 8.28 10.08 11.84
C ALA A 178 8.26 11.60 12.04
N ASP A 179 9.28 12.24 11.53
CA ASP A 179 9.37 13.67 11.28
C ASP A 179 10.16 13.90 9.98
N TYR A 180 10.49 15.14 9.61
CA TYR A 180 11.24 15.44 8.39
C TYR A 180 12.74 15.07 8.43
N GLN A 181 13.26 14.60 9.56
CA GLN A 181 14.67 14.24 9.70
C GLN A 181 14.88 12.73 9.69
N ASP A 182 14.00 11.98 10.37
CA ASP A 182 14.17 10.53 10.53
C ASP A 182 12.84 9.85 10.89
N PHE A 183 12.88 8.53 10.97
CA PHE A 183 11.77 7.71 11.43
C PHE A 183 12.24 6.52 12.26
N THR A 184 11.36 6.05 13.15
CA THR A 184 11.52 4.80 13.87
C THR A 184 10.32 3.89 13.54
N ARG A 185 10.56 2.62 13.25
CA ARG A 185 9.53 1.61 13.07
C ARG A 185 8.98 1.21 14.42
N PHE A 186 7.83 1.73 14.80
CA PHE A 186 7.17 1.43 16.07
C PHE A 186 6.33 0.15 16.00
N GLY A 187 5.79 -0.19 14.84
CA GLY A 187 5.02 -1.41 14.70
C GLY A 187 4.74 -1.81 13.27
N SER A 188 4.15 -3.00 13.13
CA SER A 188 3.68 -3.51 11.84
C SER A 188 2.53 -4.49 12.02
N ILE A 189 1.88 -4.89 10.92
CA ILE A 189 1.04 -6.09 10.93
C ILE A 189 1.89 -7.34 11.19
N THR A 190 1.25 -8.45 11.60
CA THR A 190 1.98 -9.72 11.79
C THR A 190 2.75 -10.10 10.52
N PRO A 191 4.07 -10.30 10.59
CA PRO A 191 4.85 -10.76 9.46
C PRO A 191 4.41 -12.15 8.99
N PHE A 192 4.29 -12.32 7.69
CA PHE A 192 3.99 -13.62 7.06
C PHE A 192 4.99 -13.93 5.94
N LEU A 193 5.08 -15.19 5.57
CA LEU A 193 5.97 -15.61 4.50
C LEU A 193 5.29 -15.39 3.14
N GLN A 194 5.76 -14.45 2.34
CA GLN A 194 5.31 -14.21 0.98
C GLN A 194 6.06 -15.14 0.03
N ILE A 195 5.33 -16.03 -0.66
CA ILE A 195 5.89 -17.09 -1.48
C ILE A 195 5.44 -16.92 -2.93
N GLY A 196 6.40 -17.02 -3.87
CA GLY A 196 6.11 -17.00 -5.31
C GLY A 196 6.54 -15.71 -6.03
N GLY A 197 7.26 -14.80 -5.37
CA GLY A 197 7.73 -13.54 -5.97
C GLY A 197 6.57 -12.73 -6.55
N ASP A 198 6.74 -12.21 -7.78
CA ASP A 198 5.74 -11.34 -8.45
C ASP A 198 4.38 -12.03 -8.68
N ALA A 199 4.35 -13.37 -8.82
CA ALA A 199 3.09 -14.10 -8.93
C ALA A 199 2.22 -13.94 -7.68
N SER A 200 2.83 -13.79 -6.50
CA SER A 200 2.11 -13.61 -5.24
C SER A 200 1.34 -12.28 -5.17
N ALA A 201 1.74 -11.28 -5.96
CA ALA A 201 1.02 -9.99 -6.07
C ALA A 201 -0.27 -10.10 -6.90
N LYS A 202 -0.38 -11.13 -7.76
CA LYS A 202 -1.55 -11.39 -8.61
C LYS A 202 -2.41 -12.55 -8.09
N GLU A 203 -1.79 -13.51 -7.41
CA GLU A 203 -2.41 -14.76 -6.97
C GLU A 203 -2.58 -14.77 -5.44
N GLY A 204 -3.57 -14.05 -4.92
CA GLY A 204 -3.83 -13.89 -3.48
C GLY A 204 -3.99 -15.20 -2.72
N TRP A 205 -4.41 -16.27 -3.42
CA TRP A 205 -4.47 -17.61 -2.84
C TRP A 205 -3.12 -18.13 -2.31
N ARG A 206 -2.00 -17.71 -2.90
CA ARG A 206 -0.65 -18.11 -2.43
C ARG A 206 -0.37 -17.55 -1.05
N ILE A 207 -0.76 -16.31 -0.82
CA ILE A 207 -0.61 -15.67 0.49
C ILE A 207 -1.55 -16.32 1.49
N ALA A 208 -2.81 -16.58 1.11
CA ALA A 208 -3.78 -17.29 1.96
C ALA A 208 -3.25 -18.67 2.40
N VAL A 209 -2.72 -19.46 1.47
CA VAL A 209 -2.10 -20.77 1.76
C VAL A 209 -0.90 -20.62 2.70
N SER A 210 -0.05 -19.64 2.46
CA SER A 210 1.12 -19.37 3.31
C SER A 210 0.71 -18.99 4.74
N MET A 211 -0.28 -18.11 4.90
CA MET A 211 -0.80 -17.74 6.22
C MET A 211 -1.42 -18.93 6.95
N ILE A 212 -2.28 -19.72 6.26
CA ILE A 212 -2.90 -20.92 6.84
C ILE A 212 -1.83 -21.92 7.28
N TYR A 213 -0.82 -22.15 6.49
CA TYR A 213 0.29 -23.01 6.85
C TYR A 213 1.11 -22.43 8.03
N GLY A 214 1.30 -21.10 8.05
CA GLY A 214 2.02 -20.39 9.10
C GLY A 214 1.39 -20.58 10.49
N PHE A 215 0.08 -20.41 10.63
CA PHE A 215 -0.59 -20.56 11.94
C PHE A 215 -0.92 -22.03 12.31
N THR A 216 -1.15 -22.92 11.34
CA THR A 216 -1.39 -24.33 11.63
C THR A 216 -0.10 -25.09 11.96
N LYS A 217 1.02 -24.73 11.35
CA LYS A 217 2.34 -25.41 11.44
C LYS A 217 2.28 -26.92 11.17
N ASP A 218 1.25 -27.35 10.44
CA ASP A 218 0.92 -28.74 10.16
C ASP A 218 0.37 -28.85 8.73
N ARG A 219 1.01 -29.64 7.87
CA ARG A 219 0.64 -29.75 6.45
C ARG A 219 -0.73 -30.39 6.25
N GLU A 220 -1.09 -31.38 7.05
CA GLU A 220 -2.39 -32.08 6.93
C GLU A 220 -3.52 -31.17 7.35
N LYS A 221 -3.40 -30.53 8.51
CA LYS A 221 -4.39 -29.54 8.98
C LYS A 221 -4.51 -28.34 8.03
N ALA A 222 -3.38 -27.84 7.52
CA ALA A 222 -3.41 -26.76 6.56
C ALA A 222 -4.16 -27.17 5.28
N TRP A 223 -3.89 -28.38 4.78
CA TRP A 223 -4.56 -28.89 3.59
C TRP A 223 -6.07 -29.05 3.80
N GLU A 224 -6.51 -29.61 4.92
CA GLU A 224 -7.95 -29.73 5.24
C GLU A 224 -8.68 -28.37 5.18
N ILE A 225 -8.05 -27.32 5.65
CA ILE A 225 -8.60 -25.95 5.61
C ILE A 225 -8.60 -25.43 4.17
N ILE A 226 -7.48 -25.55 3.46
CA ILE A 226 -7.27 -25.08 2.09
C ILE A 226 -8.26 -25.75 1.13
N GLU A 227 -8.46 -27.05 1.26
CA GLU A 227 -9.40 -27.82 0.46
C GLU A 227 -10.85 -27.39 0.70
N LYS A 228 -11.27 -27.25 1.97
CA LYS A 228 -12.62 -26.77 2.35
C LYS A 228 -12.90 -25.36 1.84
N LEU A 229 -11.88 -24.50 1.81
CA LEU A 229 -11.99 -23.13 1.27
C LEU A 229 -11.89 -23.08 -0.27
N GLY A 230 -11.48 -24.16 -0.93
CA GLY A 230 -11.30 -24.22 -2.39
C GLY A 230 -10.19 -23.30 -2.91
N LEU A 231 -9.15 -23.06 -2.10
CA LEU A 231 -8.09 -22.09 -2.45
C LEU A 231 -7.21 -22.53 -3.59
N CYS A 232 -6.79 -23.80 -3.62
CA CYS A 232 -5.93 -24.38 -4.65
C CYS A 232 -6.04 -25.91 -4.69
N SER A 233 -5.39 -26.54 -5.68
CA SER A 233 -5.26 -27.99 -5.76
C SER A 233 -4.26 -28.52 -4.72
N GLU A 234 -4.37 -29.80 -4.41
CA GLU A 234 -3.44 -30.50 -3.51
C GLU A 234 -1.98 -30.40 -4.01
N GLN A 235 -1.78 -30.46 -5.32
CA GLN A 235 -0.46 -30.34 -5.91
C GLN A 235 0.12 -28.92 -5.73
N GLU A 236 -0.69 -27.88 -5.94
CA GLU A 236 -0.28 -26.49 -5.72
C GLU A 236 0.07 -26.25 -4.24
N SER A 237 -0.73 -26.78 -3.30
CA SER A 237 -0.46 -26.65 -1.87
C SER A 237 0.85 -27.35 -1.46
N LYS A 238 1.11 -28.55 -1.94
CA LYS A 238 2.38 -29.28 -1.70
C LYS A 238 3.60 -28.51 -2.19
N VAL A 239 3.48 -27.84 -3.34
CA VAL A 239 4.54 -26.96 -3.86
C VAL A 239 4.74 -25.77 -2.94
N GLN A 240 3.66 -25.08 -2.52
CA GLN A 240 3.75 -23.94 -1.61
C GLN A 240 4.38 -24.32 -0.26
N PHE A 241 3.96 -25.42 0.36
CA PHE A 241 4.55 -25.89 1.61
C PHE A 241 6.05 -26.23 1.46
N THR A 242 6.42 -26.84 0.33
CA THR A 242 7.82 -27.14 0.07
C THR A 242 8.67 -25.89 -0.12
N MET A 243 8.12 -24.88 -0.80
CA MET A 243 8.76 -23.58 -0.97
C MET A 243 8.92 -22.86 0.38
N ALA A 244 7.90 -22.93 1.24
CA ALA A 244 7.93 -22.37 2.60
C ALA A 244 9.04 -22.99 3.44
N ASP A 245 9.07 -24.32 3.54
CA ASP A 245 10.03 -25.05 4.37
C ASP A 245 11.48 -24.86 3.93
N ARG A 246 11.68 -24.77 2.61
CA ARG A 246 13.00 -24.60 2.01
C ARG A 246 13.39 -23.16 1.77
N LYS A 247 12.51 -22.19 2.10
CA LYS A 247 12.68 -20.76 1.84
C LYS A 247 13.01 -20.45 0.37
N ILE A 248 12.37 -21.19 -0.57
CA ILE A 248 12.57 -21.00 -2.01
C ILE A 248 11.61 -19.92 -2.51
N ASN A 249 12.14 -18.85 -3.10
CA ASN A 249 11.38 -17.71 -3.59
C ASN A 249 10.34 -17.24 -2.55
N ALA A 250 10.82 -17.09 -1.32
CA ALA A 250 10.03 -16.79 -0.13
C ALA A 250 10.75 -15.70 0.69
N VAL A 251 10.02 -14.64 1.01
CA VAL A 251 10.51 -13.47 1.76
C VAL A 251 9.52 -13.14 2.86
N MET A 252 10.00 -12.72 4.03
CA MET A 252 9.13 -12.19 5.07
C MET A 252 8.49 -10.88 4.61
N SER A 253 7.21 -10.72 4.90
CA SER A 253 6.43 -9.58 4.43
C SER A 253 5.44 -9.11 5.48
N THR A 254 5.32 -7.79 5.60
CA THR A 254 4.26 -7.10 6.33
C THR A 254 3.32 -6.36 5.37
N SER A 255 3.23 -6.78 4.11
CA SER A 255 2.38 -6.17 3.10
C SER A 255 0.89 -6.19 3.47
N ALA A 256 0.31 -5.03 3.77
CA ALA A 256 -1.12 -4.91 3.98
C ALA A 256 -1.91 -5.23 2.70
N GLY A 257 -1.43 -4.82 1.52
CA GLY A 257 -2.08 -5.17 0.25
C GLY A 257 -2.20 -6.68 0.05
N ARG A 258 -1.15 -7.43 0.34
CA ARG A 258 -1.17 -8.91 0.25
C ARG A 258 -2.08 -9.55 1.30
N LEU A 259 -2.19 -8.95 2.49
CA LEU A 259 -3.17 -9.37 3.51
C LEU A 259 -4.61 -9.25 2.97
N PHE A 260 -4.96 -8.13 2.33
CA PHE A 260 -6.26 -7.93 1.69
C PHE A 260 -6.53 -8.96 0.58
N ASP A 261 -5.54 -9.24 -0.27
CA ASP A 261 -5.66 -10.24 -1.34
C ASP A 261 -5.88 -11.65 -0.77
N ALA A 262 -5.18 -12.01 0.31
CA ALA A 262 -5.35 -13.28 0.99
C ALA A 262 -6.76 -13.44 1.58
N VAL A 263 -7.26 -12.42 2.27
CA VAL A 263 -8.61 -12.44 2.85
C VAL A 263 -9.67 -12.50 1.75
N SER A 264 -9.50 -11.77 0.65
CA SER A 264 -10.38 -11.86 -0.52
C SER A 264 -10.44 -13.28 -1.10
N ALA A 265 -9.29 -13.97 -1.16
CA ALA A 265 -9.22 -15.37 -1.60
C ALA A 265 -9.88 -16.32 -0.61
N ILE A 266 -9.62 -16.20 0.70
CA ILE A 266 -10.22 -17.00 1.79
C ILE A 266 -11.75 -16.91 1.76
N LEU A 267 -12.29 -15.73 1.54
CA LEU A 267 -13.73 -15.50 1.48
C LEU A 267 -14.37 -15.95 0.15
N GLY A 268 -13.56 -16.39 -0.84
CA GLY A 268 -14.02 -16.79 -2.15
C GLY A 268 -14.56 -15.62 -2.98
N ILE A 269 -14.04 -14.42 -2.76
CA ILE A 269 -14.40 -13.20 -3.51
C ILE A 269 -13.55 -13.09 -4.76
N ARG A 270 -12.22 -13.09 -4.60
CA ARG A 270 -11.25 -13.12 -5.70
C ARG A 270 -10.05 -13.97 -5.32
N ARG A 271 -9.82 -15.05 -6.07
CA ARG A 271 -8.66 -15.93 -5.90
C ARG A 271 -7.39 -15.35 -6.57
N GLN A 272 -7.60 -14.68 -7.69
CA GLN A 272 -6.56 -14.06 -8.52
C GLN A 272 -7.04 -12.69 -9.00
N SER A 273 -6.10 -11.77 -9.18
CA SER A 273 -6.34 -10.44 -9.72
C SER A 273 -5.87 -10.39 -11.19
N SER A 274 -6.70 -9.84 -12.06
CA SER A 274 -6.37 -9.57 -13.47
C SER A 274 -5.72 -8.20 -13.66
N PHE A 275 -5.92 -7.29 -12.69
CA PHE A 275 -5.27 -5.98 -12.59
C PHE A 275 -4.96 -5.69 -11.11
N GLU A 276 -4.08 -4.73 -10.89
CA GLU A 276 -3.64 -4.35 -9.55
C GLU A 276 -4.79 -3.84 -8.67
N GLY A 277 -4.89 -4.36 -7.44
CA GLY A 277 -5.91 -3.98 -6.48
C GLY A 277 -7.30 -4.59 -6.71
N GLU A 278 -7.50 -5.47 -7.71
CA GLU A 278 -8.81 -6.07 -7.98
C GLU A 278 -9.37 -6.84 -6.78
N ALA A 279 -8.54 -7.66 -6.15
CA ALA A 279 -8.98 -8.50 -5.02
C ALA A 279 -9.32 -7.66 -3.79
N SER A 280 -8.50 -6.67 -3.46
CA SER A 280 -8.73 -5.75 -2.33
C SER A 280 -9.95 -4.85 -2.55
N THR A 281 -10.15 -4.33 -3.76
CA THR A 281 -11.33 -3.53 -4.12
C THR A 281 -12.61 -4.37 -4.09
N ALA A 282 -12.57 -5.61 -4.60
CA ALA A 282 -13.73 -6.51 -4.52
C ALA A 282 -14.08 -6.87 -3.07
N LEU A 283 -13.09 -7.01 -2.19
CA LEU A 283 -13.30 -7.22 -0.76
C LEU A 283 -13.97 -6.01 -0.11
N GLN A 284 -13.52 -4.79 -0.42
CA GLN A 284 -14.14 -3.55 0.04
C GLN A 284 -15.61 -3.47 -0.40
N PHE A 285 -15.91 -3.68 -1.68
CA PHE A 285 -17.28 -3.60 -2.17
C PHE A 285 -18.21 -4.66 -1.55
N ALA A 286 -17.68 -5.86 -1.23
CA ALA A 286 -18.45 -6.87 -0.51
C ALA A 286 -18.79 -6.43 0.91
N ALA A 287 -17.86 -5.76 1.59
CA ALA A 287 -18.04 -5.21 2.92
C ALA A 287 -19.05 -4.03 2.92
N GLU A 288 -18.91 -3.09 2.01
CA GLU A 288 -19.82 -1.93 1.87
C GLU A 288 -21.25 -2.38 1.50
N ALA A 289 -21.39 -3.36 0.60
CA ALA A 289 -22.70 -3.90 0.24
C ALA A 289 -23.38 -4.62 1.41
N PHE A 290 -22.61 -5.19 2.32
CA PHE A 290 -23.14 -5.77 3.55
C PHE A 290 -23.56 -4.66 4.52
N GLU A 291 -22.72 -3.67 4.79
CA GLU A 291 -23.02 -2.53 5.66
C GLU A 291 -24.31 -1.81 5.25
N GLN A 292 -24.49 -1.54 3.96
CA GLN A 292 -25.69 -0.87 3.43
C GLN A 292 -27.00 -1.64 3.62
N LYS A 293 -26.95 -2.98 3.73
CA LYS A 293 -28.12 -3.82 3.92
C LYS A 293 -28.54 -3.94 5.38
N GLN A 294 -27.67 -3.63 6.30
CA GLN A 294 -27.93 -3.81 7.73
C GLN A 294 -28.37 -2.48 8.35
N THR A 295 -29.63 -2.42 8.80
CA THR A 295 -30.20 -1.30 9.55
C THR A 295 -30.15 -1.51 11.07
N SER A 296 -29.59 -2.62 11.58
CA SER A 296 -29.53 -2.95 13.02
C SER A 296 -28.36 -3.88 13.37
N ASP A 297 -27.74 -3.53 14.46
CA ASP A 297 -26.74 -4.18 15.30
C ASP A 297 -25.95 -5.40 14.75
N LEU A 298 -24.76 -5.13 14.26
CA LEU A 298 -23.75 -6.10 13.80
C LEU A 298 -22.99 -6.76 14.95
N SER A 299 -23.16 -6.25 16.18
CA SER A 299 -22.29 -6.56 17.33
C SER A 299 -22.46 -7.96 17.90
N GLU A 300 -23.58 -8.64 17.61
CA GLU A 300 -23.93 -9.84 18.40
C GLU A 300 -23.52 -11.20 17.80
N ARG A 301 -23.13 -11.31 16.53
CA ARG A 301 -22.98 -12.64 15.91
C ARG A 301 -21.55 -13.16 15.70
N HIS A 302 -20.56 -12.30 15.54
CA HIS A 302 -19.16 -12.72 15.43
C HIS A 302 -18.25 -11.68 16.10
N ASN A 303 -17.89 -11.93 17.34
CA ASN A 303 -16.97 -11.07 18.09
C ASN A 303 -15.53 -11.44 17.71
N ILE A 304 -15.03 -10.90 16.60
CA ILE A 304 -13.62 -10.95 16.25
C ILE A 304 -12.89 -9.97 17.17
N ARG A 305 -11.97 -10.49 17.98
CA ARG A 305 -11.24 -9.65 18.93
C ARG A 305 -10.07 -8.97 18.24
N GLN A 306 -9.97 -7.67 18.45
CA GLN A 306 -8.72 -6.95 18.17
C GLN A 306 -7.66 -7.36 19.20
N GLU A 307 -6.42 -7.48 18.78
CA GLU A 307 -5.31 -7.79 19.65
C GLU A 307 -4.03 -7.12 19.13
N LEU A 308 -3.30 -6.50 20.05
CA LEU A 308 -1.92 -6.08 19.82
C LEU A 308 -0.99 -6.97 20.61
N ILE A 309 0.15 -7.29 20.01
CA ILE A 309 1.24 -8.00 20.67
C ILE A 309 2.37 -7.00 20.83
N PHE A 310 2.88 -6.83 22.04
CA PHE A 310 4.06 -6.02 22.30
C PHE A 310 5.29 -6.93 22.41
N GLU A 311 6.20 -6.83 21.43
CA GLU A 311 7.49 -7.52 21.48
C GLU A 311 8.48 -6.79 22.40
N SER A 312 8.32 -5.47 22.52
CA SER A 312 9.05 -4.59 23.44
C SER A 312 8.23 -3.34 23.73
N GLU A 313 8.72 -2.44 24.59
CA GLU A 313 8.10 -1.11 24.80
C GLU A 313 8.14 -0.23 23.54
N GLU A 314 9.03 -0.55 22.59
CA GLU A 314 9.29 0.23 21.37
C GLU A 314 8.74 -0.44 20.10
N HIS A 315 8.15 -1.64 20.22
CA HIS A 315 7.66 -2.37 19.05
C HIS A 315 6.36 -3.12 19.31
N CYS A 316 5.31 -2.80 18.56
CA CYS A 316 4.02 -3.47 18.61
C CYS A 316 3.69 -4.18 17.29
N ILE A 317 2.96 -5.29 17.38
CA ILE A 317 2.44 -6.05 16.26
C ILE A 317 0.91 -6.01 16.29
N LEU A 318 0.31 -5.54 15.20
CA LEU A 318 -1.11 -5.71 14.95
C LEU A 318 -1.35 -7.19 14.65
N ASN A 319 -2.05 -7.92 15.52
CA ASN A 319 -2.19 -9.37 15.42
C ASN A 319 -3.15 -9.77 14.28
N THR A 320 -2.70 -9.53 13.05
CA THR A 320 -3.45 -9.88 11.85
C THR A 320 -3.44 -11.39 11.56
N GLU A 321 -2.52 -12.15 12.15
CA GLU A 321 -2.55 -13.63 12.09
C GLU A 321 -3.81 -14.16 12.81
N ALA A 322 -4.05 -13.72 14.04
CA ALA A 322 -5.25 -14.09 14.78
C ALA A 322 -6.53 -13.61 14.09
N LEU A 323 -6.53 -12.42 13.49
CA LEU A 323 -7.64 -11.91 12.69
C LEU A 323 -7.94 -12.84 11.51
N VAL A 324 -6.95 -13.23 10.73
CA VAL A 324 -7.11 -14.13 9.58
C VAL A 324 -7.59 -15.51 10.05
N GLN A 325 -7.05 -16.04 11.15
CA GLN A 325 -7.47 -17.32 11.71
C GLN A 325 -8.95 -17.29 12.10
N GLN A 326 -9.41 -16.25 12.80
CA GLN A 326 -10.83 -16.10 13.18
C GLN A 326 -11.74 -15.96 11.94
N ILE A 327 -11.30 -15.26 10.89
CA ILE A 327 -12.02 -15.17 9.60
C ILE A 327 -12.15 -16.57 8.95
N VAL A 328 -11.06 -17.34 8.92
CA VAL A 328 -11.06 -18.72 8.39
C VAL A 328 -12.04 -19.60 9.15
N GLU A 329 -11.97 -19.59 10.48
CA GLU A 329 -12.86 -20.39 11.34
C GLU A 329 -14.34 -20.04 11.12
N ALA A 330 -14.68 -18.76 11.12
CA ALA A 330 -16.04 -18.29 10.87
C ALA A 330 -16.53 -18.63 9.45
N LYS A 331 -15.67 -18.53 8.46
CA LYS A 331 -15.98 -18.91 7.07
C LYS A 331 -16.28 -20.40 6.96
N LEU A 332 -15.51 -21.26 7.62
CA LEU A 332 -15.74 -22.72 7.65
C LEU A 332 -17.02 -23.09 8.38
N GLN A 333 -17.48 -22.26 9.31
CA GLN A 333 -18.77 -22.40 10.00
C GLN A 333 -19.96 -21.87 9.18
N GLY A 334 -19.72 -21.36 7.97
CA GLY A 334 -20.76 -20.89 7.04
C GLY A 334 -21.19 -19.43 7.22
N ALA A 335 -20.38 -18.61 7.90
CA ALA A 335 -20.65 -17.18 8.03
C ALA A 335 -20.71 -16.48 6.67
N ASP A 336 -21.53 -15.41 6.58
CA ASP A 336 -21.71 -14.64 5.36
C ASP A 336 -20.41 -13.93 4.97
N ARG A 337 -20.03 -14.02 3.69
CA ARG A 337 -18.77 -13.45 3.17
C ARG A 337 -18.71 -11.92 3.26
N GLY A 338 -19.84 -11.23 3.10
CA GLY A 338 -19.91 -9.77 3.20
C GLY A 338 -19.75 -9.32 4.65
N ALA A 339 -20.38 -10.06 5.60
CA ALA A 339 -20.20 -9.84 7.02
C ALA A 339 -18.74 -10.00 7.43
N LEU A 340 -18.08 -11.07 6.98
CA LEU A 340 -16.67 -11.32 7.29
C LEU A 340 -15.76 -10.29 6.64
N ALA A 341 -16.06 -9.83 5.42
CA ALA A 341 -15.32 -8.76 4.78
C ALA A 341 -15.43 -7.45 5.58
N TYR A 342 -16.63 -7.09 6.07
CA TYR A 342 -16.83 -5.92 6.91
C TYR A 342 -16.09 -6.04 8.25
N LEU A 343 -16.21 -7.19 8.93
CA LEU A 343 -15.53 -7.47 10.19
C LEU A 343 -14.01 -7.38 10.05
N PHE A 344 -13.45 -7.87 8.94
CA PHE A 344 -12.03 -7.72 8.63
C PHE A 344 -11.61 -6.24 8.60
N HIS A 345 -12.31 -5.40 7.84
CA HIS A 345 -11.99 -3.97 7.75
C HIS A 345 -12.12 -3.28 9.12
N ARG A 346 -13.21 -3.56 9.85
CA ARG A 346 -13.45 -2.97 11.16
C ARG A 346 -12.37 -3.35 12.16
N THR A 347 -12.06 -4.64 12.28
CA THR A 347 -11.07 -5.11 13.26
C THR A 347 -9.66 -4.61 12.91
N LEU A 348 -9.31 -4.55 11.63
CA LEU A 348 -8.03 -3.96 11.20
C LEU A 348 -7.97 -2.48 11.54
N ALA A 349 -9.03 -1.70 11.31
CA ALA A 349 -9.10 -0.29 11.71
C ALA A 349 -8.95 -0.13 13.23
N GLU A 350 -9.65 -0.94 14.03
CA GLU A 350 -9.54 -0.96 15.49
C GLU A 350 -8.10 -1.28 15.95
N GLN A 351 -7.40 -2.21 15.29
CA GLN A 351 -5.98 -2.51 15.56
C GLN A 351 -5.08 -1.32 15.22
N ILE A 352 -5.32 -0.63 14.10
CA ILE A 352 -4.57 0.60 13.73
C ILE A 352 -4.77 1.67 14.80
N VAL A 353 -6.00 1.93 15.22
CA VAL A 353 -6.32 2.93 16.25
C VAL A 353 -5.63 2.59 17.57
N ALA A 354 -5.69 1.33 17.98
CA ALA A 354 -5.02 0.87 19.21
C ALA A 354 -3.50 1.03 19.13
N ALA A 355 -2.89 0.73 17.95
CA ALA A 355 -1.46 0.94 17.73
C ALA A 355 -1.07 2.43 17.74
N CYS A 356 -1.90 3.30 17.16
CA CYS A 356 -1.69 4.75 17.24
C CYS A 356 -1.78 5.28 18.67
N LYS A 357 -2.72 4.75 19.47
CA LYS A 357 -2.84 5.09 20.89
C LYS A 357 -1.57 4.69 21.67
N ALA A 358 -1.10 3.47 21.49
CA ALA A 358 0.15 3.00 22.12
C ALA A 358 1.35 3.84 21.66
N ALA A 359 1.44 4.16 20.36
CA ALA A 359 2.47 5.03 19.81
C ALA A 359 2.43 6.45 20.41
N ARG A 360 1.22 7.00 20.63
CA ARG A 360 1.03 8.29 21.32
C ARG A 360 1.50 8.24 22.77
N GLU A 361 1.13 7.21 23.51
CA GLU A 361 1.55 7.02 24.90
C GLU A 361 3.07 6.89 25.03
N HIS A 362 3.71 6.18 24.09
CA HIS A 362 5.16 6.00 24.05
C HIS A 362 5.92 7.28 23.67
N SER A 363 5.47 7.98 22.62
CA SER A 363 6.25 9.06 21.98
C SER A 363 5.78 10.48 22.30
N GLY A 364 4.58 10.64 22.87
CA GLY A 364 3.94 11.95 23.05
C GLY A 364 3.43 12.62 21.77
N ARG A 365 3.54 11.96 20.59
CA ARG A 365 3.06 12.50 19.32
C ARG A 365 1.54 12.46 19.25
N ALA A 366 0.91 13.57 18.87
CA ALA A 366 -0.54 13.69 18.87
C ALA A 366 -1.17 13.58 17.46
N LYS A 367 -0.39 13.82 16.39
CA LYS A 367 -0.88 13.79 15.01
C LYS A 367 -0.64 12.44 14.36
N VAL A 368 -1.64 11.97 13.59
CA VAL A 368 -1.57 10.74 12.80
C VAL A 368 -1.59 11.10 11.33
N ALA A 369 -0.67 10.52 10.54
CA ALA A 369 -0.64 10.60 9.08
C ALA A 369 -1.01 9.24 8.50
N LEU A 370 -2.15 9.15 7.80
CA LEU A 370 -2.60 7.95 7.09
C LEU A 370 -2.15 8.04 5.64
N SER A 371 -1.34 7.10 5.16
CA SER A 371 -0.79 7.10 3.80
C SER A 371 -0.56 5.70 3.25
N GLY A 372 -0.24 5.61 1.95
CA GLY A 372 -0.06 4.36 1.22
C GLY A 372 -1.30 3.92 0.46
N GLY A 373 -1.08 3.09 -0.57
CA GLY A 373 -2.12 2.70 -1.53
C GLY A 373 -3.32 1.95 -0.93
N VAL A 374 -3.16 1.32 0.23
CA VAL A 374 -4.25 0.60 0.90
C VAL A 374 -5.31 1.56 1.46
N PHE A 375 -4.95 2.81 1.79
CA PHE A 375 -5.92 3.82 2.22
C PHE A 375 -6.76 4.40 1.07
N GLN A 376 -6.54 4.00 -0.19
CA GLN A 376 -7.53 4.20 -1.25
C GLN A 376 -8.81 3.38 -0.98
N ASN A 377 -8.76 2.40 -0.07
CA ASN A 377 -9.92 1.72 0.48
C ASN A 377 -10.67 2.66 1.45
N ARG A 378 -11.73 3.30 0.93
CA ARG A 378 -12.51 4.31 1.68
C ARG A 378 -13.20 3.76 2.94
N LEU A 379 -13.54 2.47 2.95
CA LEU A 379 -14.12 1.85 4.14
C LEU A 379 -13.09 1.76 5.27
N LEU A 380 -11.87 1.30 4.96
CA LEU A 380 -10.79 1.25 5.95
C LEU A 380 -10.43 2.66 6.43
N LEU A 381 -10.28 3.61 5.49
CA LEU A 381 -9.98 5.01 5.82
C LEU A 381 -11.01 5.59 6.77
N ARG A 382 -12.30 5.48 6.44
CA ARG A 382 -13.41 5.98 7.27
C ARG A 382 -13.42 5.36 8.67
N LEU A 383 -13.35 4.04 8.76
CA LEU A 383 -13.38 3.35 10.06
C LEU A 383 -12.17 3.70 10.93
N THR A 384 -11.01 3.91 10.31
CA THR A 384 -9.79 4.32 11.01
C THR A 384 -9.92 5.77 11.51
N GLU A 385 -10.37 6.70 10.67
CA GLU A 385 -10.55 8.10 11.07
C GLU A 385 -11.59 8.24 12.18
N GLU A 386 -12.77 7.61 12.03
CA GLU A 386 -13.82 7.60 13.06
C GLU A 386 -13.31 7.08 14.40
N GLY A 387 -12.48 6.02 14.38
CA GLY A 387 -11.86 5.49 15.59
C GLY A 387 -10.81 6.44 16.21
N LEU A 388 -9.99 7.09 15.39
CA LEU A 388 -8.99 8.07 15.86
C LEU A 388 -9.65 9.32 16.43
N GLU A 389 -10.74 9.80 15.81
CA GLU A 389 -11.51 10.96 16.31
C GLU A 389 -12.16 10.69 17.69
N GLN A 390 -12.49 9.43 18.02
CA GLN A 390 -13.04 9.05 19.34
C GLN A 390 -11.97 9.00 20.45
N GLU A 391 -10.69 8.88 20.11
CA GLU A 391 -9.58 8.82 21.06
C GLU A 391 -8.95 10.21 21.33
N THR A 392 -9.41 11.26 20.62
CA THR A 392 -8.98 12.64 20.84
C THR A 392 -9.88 13.35 21.85
#